data_f48fff6072588db9fa1a63bd4aebbf77
#
_entry.id   f48fff6072588db9fa1a63bd4aebbf77
#
_cell.length_a   1.000
_cell.length_b   1.000
_cell.length_c   1.000
_cell.angle_alpha   90.00
_cell.angle_beta   90.00
_cell.angle_gamma   90.00
#
_symmetry.space_group_name_H-M   'P 1'
#
loop_
_entity.id
_entity.type
_entity.pdbx_description
1 polymer ?
#
loop_
_entity_poly.entity_id
_entity_poly.type
_entity_poly.pdbx_seq_one_letter_code
_entity_poly.pdbx_strand_id
1 'polypeptide(L)'
;RDGFIQDKNNVLLPPYQEKQPEEVRETPEQLEAKRQVEEVVNSFKEDSYTKQVIQSGVISIGEGDEAFNFPVDGKELADLVLNGDTTGELTYEKSQDASGKESYRAKSKHNMLVAAVNKYGEKFFSEYAKHFKSLGAKATLDPIENASNVKVPQTVQSENKPTTVAGMMAKQGVLNSGSQQ
;
A
#
# COMPACT_ATOMS: atom_id res chain seq x y z
N ARG A 1 -17.78 2.55 66.59
CA ARG A 1 -18.11 1.10 66.50
C ARG A 1 -17.03 0.53 65.59
N ASP A 2 -16.11 -0.23 66.20
CA ASP A 2 -14.99 -0.84 65.56
C ASP A 2 -15.50 -1.98 64.64
N GLY A 3 -15.36 -1.80 63.36
CA GLY A 3 -15.91 -2.73 62.37
C GLY A 3 -15.05 -3.95 62.20
N PHE A 4 -15.11 -4.91 63.11
CA PHE A 4 -14.55 -6.23 62.93
C PHE A 4 -15.60 -7.18 62.41
N ILE A 5 -15.23 -7.94 61.38
CA ILE A 5 -16.08 -9.02 60.86
C ILE A 5 -15.64 -10.30 61.56
N GLN A 6 -16.59 -10.99 62.21
CA GLN A 6 -16.35 -12.24 62.90
C GLN A 6 -16.56 -13.40 61.92
N ASP A 7 -15.50 -14.13 61.59
CA ASP A 7 -15.57 -15.35 60.78
C ASP A 7 -16.11 -16.52 61.63
N LYS A 8 -16.67 -17.55 60.96
CA LYS A 8 -17.24 -18.77 61.56
C LYS A 8 -16.30 -19.49 62.50
N ASN A 9 -15.00 -19.23 62.44
CA ASN A 9 -13.97 -19.81 63.29
C ASN A 9 -13.54 -18.91 64.45
N ASN A 10 -14.29 -17.88 64.73
CA ASN A 10 -14.03 -16.93 65.85
C ASN A 10 -12.72 -16.15 65.75
N VAL A 11 -12.20 -15.99 64.48
CA VAL A 11 -11.02 -15.17 64.21
C VAL A 11 -11.48 -13.75 63.91
N LEU A 12 -11.08 -12.79 64.72
CA LEU A 12 -11.32 -11.37 64.48
C LEU A 12 -10.39 -10.90 63.35
N LEU A 13 -10.94 -10.67 62.15
CA LEU A 13 -10.21 -10.09 61.02
C LEU A 13 -10.33 -8.56 61.07
N PRO A 14 -9.25 -7.85 60.78
CA PRO A 14 -9.36 -6.38 60.63
C PRO A 14 -10.30 -6.02 59.50
N PRO A 15 -10.96 -4.84 59.56
CA PRO A 15 -11.86 -4.40 58.52
C PRO A 15 -11.13 -4.35 57.18
N TYR A 16 -11.72 -4.91 56.14
CA TYR A 16 -11.21 -4.87 54.78
C TYR A 16 -11.06 -3.40 54.35
N GLN A 17 -9.82 -2.94 54.23
CA GLN A 17 -9.56 -1.65 53.61
C GLN A 17 -9.59 -1.86 52.10
N GLU A 18 -10.58 -1.34 51.44
CA GLU A 18 -10.61 -1.24 49.99
C GLU A 18 -9.38 -0.44 49.57
N LYS A 19 -8.43 -1.15 48.92
CA LYS A 19 -7.29 -0.47 48.30
C LYS A 19 -7.86 0.51 47.31
N GLN A 20 -7.72 1.81 47.58
CA GLN A 20 -7.98 2.81 46.54
C GLN A 20 -7.19 2.42 45.31
N PRO A 21 -7.78 2.52 44.10
CA PRO A 21 -7.05 2.27 42.87
C PRO A 21 -5.79 3.16 42.89
N GLU A 22 -4.61 2.56 42.90
CA GLU A 22 -3.38 3.30 42.71
C GLU A 22 -3.52 4.07 41.40
N GLU A 23 -3.52 5.39 41.43
CA GLU A 23 -3.37 6.22 40.26
C GLU A 23 -2.12 5.72 39.51
N VAL A 24 -2.32 5.00 38.41
CA VAL A 24 -1.24 4.53 37.55
C VAL A 24 -0.60 5.78 36.92
N ARG A 25 0.42 6.32 37.60
CA ARG A 25 1.18 7.43 37.04
C ARG A 25 1.93 6.94 35.82
N GLU A 26 1.57 7.48 34.68
CA GLU A 26 2.24 7.16 33.42
C GLU A 26 3.74 7.45 33.53
N THR A 27 4.55 6.52 33.06
CA THR A 27 6.00 6.71 33.02
C THR A 27 6.37 7.75 31.95
N PRO A 28 7.51 8.43 32.06
CA PRO A 28 8.00 9.35 31.03
C PRO A 28 8.08 8.72 29.64
N GLU A 29 8.40 7.42 29.56
CA GLU A 29 8.43 6.65 28.32
C GLU A 29 7.04 6.46 27.70
N GLN A 30 6.02 6.21 28.53
CA GLN A 30 4.63 6.11 28.07
C GLN A 30 4.09 7.44 27.56
N LEU A 31 4.45 8.54 28.21
CA LEU A 31 4.08 9.89 27.76
C LEU A 31 4.75 10.23 26.43
N GLU A 32 6.00 9.87 26.25
CA GLU A 32 6.73 10.09 25.00
C GLU A 32 6.14 9.24 23.86
N ALA A 33 5.84 7.96 24.12
CA ALA A 33 5.20 7.08 23.14
C ALA A 33 3.82 7.62 22.71
N LYS A 34 3.01 8.12 23.67
CA LYS A 34 1.72 8.76 23.33
C LYS A 34 1.91 9.99 22.46
N ARG A 35 2.88 10.84 22.77
CA ARG A 35 3.19 12.04 21.98
C ARG A 35 3.55 11.66 20.52
N GLN A 36 4.38 10.63 20.34
CA GLN A 36 4.78 10.16 19.03
C GLN A 36 3.57 9.65 18.22
N VAL A 37 2.70 8.85 18.83
CA VAL A 37 1.47 8.36 18.21
C VAL A 37 0.55 9.52 17.81
N GLU A 38 0.35 10.49 18.69
CA GLU A 38 -0.47 11.68 18.41
C GLU A 38 0.11 12.49 17.24
N GLU A 39 1.43 12.67 17.17
CA GLU A 39 2.09 13.38 16.09
C GLU A 39 1.88 12.67 14.75
N VAL A 40 2.04 11.34 14.70
CA VAL A 40 1.80 10.53 13.50
C VAL A 40 0.33 10.61 13.07
N VAL A 41 -0.62 10.44 13.98
CA VAL A 41 -2.05 10.52 13.71
C VAL A 41 -2.43 11.90 13.17
N ASN A 42 -1.94 12.96 13.78
CA ASN A 42 -2.21 14.34 13.33
C ASN A 42 -1.59 14.59 11.95
N SER A 43 -0.34 14.14 11.73
CA SER A 43 0.30 14.26 10.42
C SER A 43 -0.48 13.53 9.31
N PHE A 44 -1.06 12.36 9.60
CA PHE A 44 -1.92 11.63 8.67
C PHE A 44 -3.20 12.39 8.34
N LYS A 45 -3.89 12.92 9.35
CA LYS A 45 -5.15 13.66 9.17
C LYS A 45 -4.96 14.96 8.40
N GLU A 46 -3.82 15.62 8.59
CA GLU A 46 -3.52 16.90 7.96
C GLU A 46 -2.85 16.78 6.59
N ASP A 47 -2.37 15.58 6.25
CA ASP A 47 -1.70 15.32 4.99
C ASP A 47 -2.60 15.65 3.79
N SER A 48 -1.99 16.28 2.78
CA SER A 48 -2.70 16.73 1.58
C SER A 48 -3.28 15.57 0.78
N TYR A 49 -2.58 14.44 0.70
CA TYR A 49 -3.05 13.25 0.01
C TYR A 49 -4.25 12.62 0.72
N THR A 50 -4.21 12.52 2.05
CA THR A 50 -5.35 12.03 2.85
C THR A 50 -6.58 12.87 2.61
N LYS A 51 -6.45 14.21 2.70
CA LYS A 51 -7.55 15.15 2.44
C LYS A 51 -8.07 15.03 1.01
N GLN A 52 -7.18 14.89 0.03
CA GLN A 52 -7.55 14.70 -1.37
C GLN A 52 -8.37 13.42 -1.57
N VAL A 53 -7.94 12.28 -1.03
CA VAL A 53 -8.67 11.01 -1.16
C VAL A 53 -10.02 11.07 -0.47
N ILE A 54 -10.11 11.68 0.72
CA ILE A 54 -11.40 11.89 1.42
C ILE A 54 -12.36 12.75 0.58
N GLN A 55 -11.85 13.75 -0.10
CA GLN A 55 -12.64 14.72 -0.85
C GLN A 55 -13.02 14.23 -2.24
N SER A 56 -12.09 13.59 -2.96
CA SER A 56 -12.31 13.08 -4.32
C SER A 56 -12.99 11.71 -4.35
N GLY A 57 -12.85 10.89 -3.29
CA GLY A 57 -13.29 9.51 -3.29
C GLY A 57 -12.49 8.62 -4.25
N VAL A 58 -11.23 8.98 -4.55
CA VAL A 58 -10.40 8.26 -5.52
C VAL A 58 -8.99 8.09 -5.00
N ILE A 59 -8.44 6.89 -5.12
CA ILE A 59 -7.01 6.61 -4.97
C ILE A 59 -6.39 6.55 -6.37
N SER A 60 -5.31 7.34 -6.57
CA SER A 60 -4.57 7.39 -7.83
C SER A 60 -3.19 6.74 -7.69
N ILE A 61 -2.82 5.86 -8.63
CA ILE A 61 -1.51 5.21 -8.73
C ILE A 61 -0.91 5.55 -10.09
N GLY A 62 0.28 6.11 -10.10
CA GLY A 62 0.92 6.66 -11.29
C GLY A 62 0.72 8.16 -11.41
N GLU A 63 1.07 8.72 -12.55
CA GLU A 63 1.00 10.15 -12.85
C GLU A 63 0.39 10.40 -14.24
N GLY A 64 -0.22 11.55 -14.42
CA GLY A 64 -0.78 11.98 -15.70
C GLY A 64 -1.98 11.15 -16.15
N ASP A 65 -2.17 11.07 -17.47
CA ASP A 65 -3.33 10.44 -18.10
C ASP A 65 -3.31 8.90 -18.01
N GLU A 66 -2.16 8.33 -17.69
CA GLU A 66 -1.98 6.88 -17.51
C GLU A 66 -2.16 6.43 -16.07
N ALA A 67 -2.48 7.34 -15.16
CA ALA A 67 -2.72 7.01 -13.76
C ALA A 67 -3.91 6.08 -13.59
N PHE A 68 -3.73 5.02 -12.82
CA PHE A 68 -4.83 4.17 -12.38
C PHE A 68 -5.61 4.88 -11.28
N ASN A 69 -6.89 5.11 -11.51
CA ASN A 69 -7.81 5.78 -10.60
C ASN A 69 -8.85 4.79 -10.09
N PHE A 70 -8.83 4.51 -8.79
CA PHE A 70 -9.74 3.55 -8.17
C PHE A 70 -10.71 4.27 -7.22
N PRO A 71 -12.05 4.13 -7.42
CA PRO A 71 -13.06 4.75 -6.57
C PRO A 71 -13.12 4.08 -5.20
N VAL A 72 -13.13 4.90 -4.15
CA VAL A 72 -13.11 4.46 -2.74
C VAL A 72 -14.03 5.33 -1.89
N ASP A 73 -14.45 4.83 -0.74
CA ASP A 73 -14.92 5.68 0.36
C ASP A 73 -13.69 6.18 1.15
N GLY A 74 -13.26 7.40 0.86
CA GLY A 74 -12.06 7.98 1.44
C GLY A 74 -12.14 8.18 2.95
N LYS A 75 -13.34 8.47 3.49
CA LYS A 75 -13.55 8.62 4.93
C LYS A 75 -13.42 7.27 5.64
N GLU A 76 -14.12 6.27 5.12
CA GLU A 76 -14.05 4.92 5.68
C GLU A 76 -12.64 4.34 5.63
N LEU A 77 -11.89 4.59 4.53
CA LEU A 77 -10.49 4.19 4.47
C LEU A 77 -9.61 4.90 5.50
N ALA A 78 -9.80 6.20 5.69
CA ALA A 78 -9.06 6.94 6.69
C ALA A 78 -9.35 6.42 8.11
N ASP A 79 -10.62 6.12 8.40
CA ASP A 79 -11.03 5.53 9.67
C ASP A 79 -10.42 4.14 9.90
N LEU A 80 -10.38 3.29 8.86
CA LEU A 80 -9.72 1.98 8.92
C LEU A 80 -8.22 2.10 9.21
N VAL A 81 -7.53 3.06 8.57
CA VAL A 81 -6.11 3.33 8.82
C VAL A 81 -5.89 3.76 10.28
N LEU A 82 -6.71 4.67 10.79
CA LEU A 82 -6.57 5.22 12.15
C LEU A 82 -6.91 4.21 13.25
N ASN A 83 -7.84 3.29 12.98
CA ASN A 83 -8.22 2.23 13.92
C ASN A 83 -7.29 1.02 13.89
N GLY A 84 -6.34 0.96 12.93
CA GLY A 84 -5.42 -0.16 12.77
C GLY A 84 -6.06 -1.44 12.23
N ASP A 85 -7.30 -1.39 11.77
CA ASP A 85 -8.08 -2.58 11.35
C ASP A 85 -7.55 -3.23 10.06
N THR A 86 -6.72 -2.51 9.31
CA THR A 86 -6.24 -2.98 8.00
C THR A 86 -4.76 -3.36 7.96
N THR A 87 -3.95 -2.75 8.82
CA THR A 87 -2.47 -2.90 8.77
C THR A 87 -1.85 -3.27 10.10
N GLY A 88 -2.63 -3.24 11.19
CA GLY A 88 -2.15 -3.39 12.56
C GLY A 88 -1.42 -2.17 13.09
N GLU A 89 -0.64 -1.46 12.27
CA GLU A 89 0.10 -0.25 12.67
C GLU A 89 0.16 0.78 11.55
N LEU A 90 0.07 2.05 11.93
CA LEU A 90 0.22 3.18 11.04
C LEU A 90 1.70 3.32 10.63
N THR A 91 2.02 3.12 9.36
CA THR A 91 3.38 3.27 8.84
C THR A 91 3.77 4.74 8.80
N TYR A 92 4.92 5.07 9.36
CA TYR A 92 5.44 6.43 9.43
C TYR A 92 6.94 6.50 9.11
N GLU A 93 7.43 7.70 8.90
CA GLU A 93 8.85 8.00 8.80
C GLU A 93 9.27 8.90 9.95
N LYS A 94 10.49 8.69 10.42
CA LYS A 94 11.13 9.49 11.46
C LYS A 94 12.16 10.38 10.79
N SER A 95 12.15 11.65 11.11
CA SER A 95 13.16 12.61 10.69
C SER A 95 13.71 13.35 11.91
N GLN A 96 14.93 13.84 11.80
CA GLN A 96 15.60 14.62 12.83
C GLN A 96 16.08 15.93 12.23
N ASP A 97 15.78 17.03 12.88
CA ASP A 97 16.27 18.34 12.46
C ASP A 97 17.73 18.60 12.90
N ALA A 98 18.29 19.72 12.45
CA ALA A 98 19.67 20.11 12.80
C ALA A 98 19.89 20.35 14.31
N SER A 99 18.84 20.52 15.10
CA SER A 99 18.88 20.67 16.56
C SER A 99 18.79 19.33 17.29
N GLY A 100 18.64 18.21 16.57
CA GLY A 100 18.49 16.89 17.12
C GLY A 100 17.04 16.55 17.52
N LYS A 101 16.06 17.43 17.24
CA LYS A 101 14.66 17.19 17.54
C LYS A 101 14.07 16.19 16.52
N GLU A 102 13.50 15.14 17.05
CA GLU A 102 12.81 14.11 16.27
C GLU A 102 11.38 14.55 15.92
N SER A 103 10.97 14.24 14.68
CA SER A 103 9.61 14.40 14.18
C SER A 103 9.14 13.14 13.48
N TYR A 104 7.86 12.85 13.58
CA TYR A 104 7.24 11.62 13.09
C TYR A 104 6.12 11.96 12.11
N ARG A 105 6.22 11.45 10.89
CA ARG A 105 5.25 11.74 9.82
C ARG A 105 4.68 10.46 9.23
N ALA A 106 3.36 10.37 9.14
CA ALA A 106 2.69 9.24 8.52
C ALA A 106 3.00 9.14 7.02
N LYS A 107 3.19 7.92 6.52
CA LYS A 107 3.29 7.63 5.09
C LYS A 107 1.88 7.51 4.49
N SER A 108 1.17 8.63 4.40
CA SER A 108 -0.27 8.69 4.10
C SER A 108 -0.66 7.95 2.83
N LYS A 109 0.07 8.16 1.73
CA LYS A 109 -0.18 7.47 0.46
C LYS A 109 -0.06 5.94 0.60
N HIS A 110 0.97 5.47 1.29
CA HIS A 110 1.18 4.04 1.55
C HIS A 110 0.05 3.47 2.41
N ASN A 111 -0.27 4.12 3.53
CA ASN A 111 -1.28 3.66 4.47
C ASN A 111 -2.67 3.58 3.81
N MET A 112 -3.08 4.61 3.06
CA MET A 112 -4.35 4.62 2.33
C MET A 112 -4.41 3.55 1.25
N LEU A 113 -3.30 3.31 0.53
CA LEU A 113 -3.22 2.27 -0.49
C LEU A 113 -3.35 0.88 0.12
N VAL A 114 -2.63 0.60 1.20
CA VAL A 114 -2.72 -0.70 1.91
C VAL A 114 -4.13 -0.93 2.43
N ALA A 115 -4.76 0.09 3.02
CA ALA A 115 -6.15 0.01 3.46
C ALA A 115 -7.11 -0.30 2.30
N ALA A 116 -6.93 0.33 1.14
CA ALA A 116 -7.74 0.07 -0.04
C ALA A 116 -7.55 -1.37 -0.57
N VAL A 117 -6.30 -1.84 -0.67
CA VAL A 117 -5.99 -3.21 -1.09
C VAL A 117 -6.62 -4.22 -0.14
N ASN A 118 -6.49 -4.02 1.18
CA ASN A 118 -7.05 -4.93 2.17
C ASN A 118 -8.58 -4.94 2.15
N LYS A 119 -9.21 -3.77 1.98
CA LYS A 119 -10.67 -3.65 1.95
C LYS A 119 -11.29 -4.18 0.66
N TYR A 120 -10.72 -3.83 -0.49
CA TYR A 120 -11.31 -4.14 -1.79
C TYR A 120 -10.74 -5.41 -2.45
N GLY A 121 -9.61 -5.92 -1.96
CA GLY A 121 -9.04 -7.21 -2.35
C GLY A 121 -8.99 -7.46 -3.85
N GLU A 122 -9.60 -8.56 -4.28
CA GLU A 122 -9.63 -8.98 -5.70
C GLU A 122 -10.20 -7.92 -6.65
N LYS A 123 -11.19 -7.14 -6.21
CA LYS A 123 -11.77 -6.07 -7.02
C LYS A 123 -10.72 -5.02 -7.38
N PHE A 124 -9.91 -4.62 -6.39
CA PHE A 124 -8.83 -3.67 -6.63
C PHE A 124 -7.82 -4.20 -7.66
N PHE A 125 -7.33 -5.43 -7.46
CA PHE A 125 -6.36 -6.04 -8.37
C PHE A 125 -6.92 -6.30 -9.77
N SER A 126 -8.19 -6.70 -9.87
CA SER A 126 -8.86 -6.90 -11.16
C SER A 126 -8.94 -5.62 -11.98
N GLU A 127 -9.36 -4.51 -11.37
CA GLU A 127 -9.43 -3.21 -12.04
C GLU A 127 -8.02 -2.68 -12.39
N TYR A 128 -7.06 -2.87 -11.50
CA TYR A 128 -5.65 -2.53 -11.75
C TYR A 128 -5.10 -3.29 -12.98
N ALA A 129 -5.31 -4.60 -13.03
CA ALA A 129 -4.88 -5.43 -14.14
C ALA A 129 -5.55 -5.06 -15.47
N LYS A 130 -6.86 -4.76 -15.46
CA LYS A 130 -7.59 -4.29 -16.64
C LYS A 130 -7.04 -2.97 -17.16
N HIS A 131 -6.76 -2.03 -16.27
CA HIS A 131 -6.20 -0.72 -16.63
C HIS A 131 -4.87 -0.88 -17.36
N PHE A 132 -3.91 -1.61 -16.80
CA PHE A 132 -2.61 -1.80 -17.43
C PHE A 132 -2.64 -2.65 -18.69
N LYS A 133 -3.55 -3.62 -18.77
CA LYS A 133 -3.78 -4.36 -20.00
C LYS A 133 -4.30 -3.44 -21.11
N SER A 134 -5.19 -2.50 -20.80
CA SER A 134 -5.71 -1.54 -21.78
C SER A 134 -4.61 -0.57 -22.25
N LEU A 135 -3.74 -0.09 -21.35
CA LEU A 135 -2.59 0.75 -21.71
C LEU A 135 -1.61 -0.01 -22.62
N GLY A 136 -1.29 -1.25 -22.29
CA GLY A 136 -0.44 -2.10 -23.13
C GLY A 136 -1.02 -2.35 -24.51
N ALA A 137 -2.34 -2.58 -24.62
CA ALA A 137 -3.02 -2.71 -25.89
C ALA A 137 -2.98 -1.40 -26.69
N LYS A 138 -3.22 -0.25 -26.03
CA LYS A 138 -3.13 1.07 -26.68
C LYS A 138 -1.73 1.36 -27.19
N ALA A 139 -0.70 1.11 -26.37
CA ALA A 139 0.70 1.31 -26.76
C ALA A 139 1.14 0.44 -27.95
N THR A 140 0.49 -0.70 -28.18
CA THR A 140 0.76 -1.55 -29.36
C THR A 140 -0.04 -1.15 -30.60
N LEU A 141 -1.24 -0.57 -30.43
CA LEU A 141 -2.10 -0.17 -31.55
C LEU A 141 -1.71 1.21 -32.13
N ASP A 142 -1.35 2.17 -31.29
CA ASP A 142 -0.98 3.51 -31.73
C ASP A 142 0.16 3.53 -32.79
N PRO A 143 1.24 2.74 -32.67
CA PRO A 143 2.25 2.64 -33.72
C PRO A 143 1.71 2.03 -35.05
N ILE A 144 0.77 1.08 -34.95
CA ILE A 144 0.20 0.41 -36.15
C ILE A 144 -0.73 1.37 -36.89
N GLU A 145 -1.57 2.12 -36.19
CA GLU A 145 -2.45 3.13 -36.80
C GLU A 145 -1.64 4.27 -37.44
N ASN A 146 -0.60 4.72 -36.78
CA ASN A 146 0.30 5.74 -37.32
C ASN A 146 1.13 5.22 -38.49
N ALA A 147 1.52 3.95 -38.50
CA ALA A 147 2.23 3.33 -39.61
C ALA A 147 1.36 3.23 -40.87
N SER A 148 0.04 3.10 -40.72
CA SER A 148 -0.91 3.04 -41.87
C SER A 148 -1.01 4.38 -42.59
N ASN A 149 -0.62 5.49 -42.01
CA ASN A 149 -0.60 6.82 -42.61
C ASN A 149 0.74 7.18 -43.29
N VAL A 150 1.76 6.34 -43.17
CA VAL A 150 3.02 6.53 -43.91
C VAL A 150 2.82 6.06 -45.34
N LYS A 151 2.76 6.98 -46.30
CA LYS A 151 2.85 6.66 -47.73
C LYS A 151 4.14 5.90 -47.95
N VAL A 152 4.04 4.58 -48.16
CA VAL A 152 5.19 3.76 -48.51
C VAL A 152 5.74 4.25 -49.84
N PRO A 153 6.98 4.72 -49.98
CA PRO A 153 7.59 4.91 -51.25
C PRO A 153 7.66 3.52 -51.96
N GLN A 154 6.96 3.37 -53.07
CA GLN A 154 7.14 2.19 -53.93
C GLN A 154 8.62 2.20 -54.38
N THR A 155 9.38 1.30 -53.88
CA THR A 155 10.49 0.59 -54.53
C THR A 155 11.40 -0.02 -53.47
N VAL A 156 11.37 -1.32 -53.34
CA VAL A 156 12.49 -2.24 -53.58
C VAL A 156 11.93 -3.64 -53.37
N GLN A 157 11.88 -4.43 -54.44
CA GLN A 157 11.74 -5.87 -54.34
C GLN A 157 12.92 -6.41 -53.50
N SER A 158 12.63 -6.82 -52.28
CA SER A 158 13.54 -7.58 -51.46
C SER A 158 13.05 -9.01 -51.39
N GLU A 159 13.90 -9.90 -51.88
CA GLU A 159 13.70 -11.35 -51.93
C GLU A 159 13.11 -11.91 -50.62
N ASN A 160 12.02 -12.62 -50.76
CA ASN A 160 11.40 -13.41 -49.67
C ASN A 160 12.43 -14.45 -49.16
N LYS A 161 13.06 -14.17 -48.03
CA LYS A 161 13.70 -15.22 -47.24
C LYS A 161 12.70 -15.66 -46.16
N PRO A 162 12.34 -16.93 -46.08
CA PRO A 162 11.40 -17.44 -45.11
C PRO A 162 11.99 -17.33 -43.69
N THR A 163 11.36 -16.49 -42.85
CA THR A 163 11.68 -16.34 -41.41
C THR A 163 10.90 -17.38 -40.62
N THR A 164 11.20 -18.66 -40.85
CA THR A 164 10.69 -19.74 -39.99
C THR A 164 11.80 -20.18 -39.04
N VAL A 165 11.43 -20.64 -37.86
CA VAL A 165 12.35 -21.15 -36.83
C VAL A 165 13.27 -22.24 -37.41
N ALA A 166 12.76 -23.06 -38.35
CA ALA A 166 13.53 -24.03 -39.09
C ALA A 166 14.64 -23.41 -39.98
N GLY A 167 14.39 -22.23 -40.59
CA GLY A 167 15.38 -21.49 -41.37
C GLY A 167 16.50 -20.86 -40.52
N MET A 168 16.19 -20.50 -39.27
CA MET A 168 17.20 -20.01 -38.32
C MET A 168 18.11 -21.13 -37.80
N MET A 169 17.55 -22.32 -37.53
CA MET A 169 18.35 -23.47 -37.09
C MET A 169 19.27 -24.03 -38.16
N ALA A 170 18.87 -24.01 -39.44
CA ALA A 170 19.73 -24.41 -40.56
C ALA A 170 20.94 -23.48 -40.72
N LYS A 171 20.82 -22.21 -40.34
CA LYS A 171 21.93 -21.23 -40.42
C LYS A 171 22.94 -21.34 -39.28
N GLN A 172 22.59 -22.01 -38.19
CA GLN A 172 23.48 -22.17 -37.02
C GLN A 172 24.22 -23.51 -36.97
N GLY A 173 24.12 -24.33 -37.98
CA GLY A 173 24.92 -25.56 -38.08
C GLY A 173 24.56 -26.65 -37.07
N VAL A 174 23.36 -26.59 -36.44
CA VAL A 174 22.98 -27.48 -35.35
C VAL A 174 22.37 -28.82 -35.86
N LEU A 175 22.19 -28.98 -37.18
CA LEU A 175 21.60 -30.20 -37.76
C LEU A 175 22.60 -30.94 -38.66
N ASN A 176 23.86 -31.15 -38.23
CA ASN A 176 24.73 -32.06 -38.96
C ASN A 176 25.74 -32.76 -38.04
N SER A 177 25.29 -33.70 -37.27
CA SER A 177 26.13 -34.78 -36.75
C SER A 177 25.29 -35.91 -36.24
N GLY A 178 24.90 -36.80 -37.10
CA GLY A 178 24.15 -37.98 -36.72
C GLY A 178 23.87 -38.90 -37.88
N SER A 179 24.92 -39.44 -38.52
CA SER A 179 24.86 -40.71 -39.24
C SER A 179 26.24 -41.04 -39.81
N GLN A 180 26.97 -41.90 -39.15
CA GLN A 180 27.73 -42.99 -39.74
C GLN A 180 28.40 -43.79 -38.64
N GLN A 181 28.04 -44.88 -38.52
CA GLN A 181 28.39 -46.31 -38.53
C GLN A 181 27.96 -47.01 -37.25
#